data_c237307516882b861bfe08c0e8768314
#
_entry.id   c237307516882b861bfe08c0e8768314
#
_cell.length_a   1.000
_cell.length_b   1.000
_cell.length_c   1.000
_cell.angle_alpha   90.00
_cell.angle_beta   90.00
_cell.angle_gamma   90.00
#
_symmetry.space_group_name_H-M   'P 1'
#
loop_
_entity.id
_entity.type
_entity.pdbx_description
1 polymer ?
#
loop_
_entity_poly.entity_id
_entity_poly.type
_entity_poly.pdbx_seq_one_letter_code
_entity_poly.pdbx_strand_id
1 'polypeptide(L)'
;MASEVAVIAGAGAGLSASLARLLTKEGFRVVLAARNTAKLASLVEETGALAVETDVADPASVASLFEAADKQGPLALAVFNASGRTRGPIAEVDPDAVKQALLVGAYGGFLVGQQAARRLLARGSGSILFTGASASIKGFPGSAGFAMPKFGLRGLAQSMARELFPKNIHVAHFIIDGQIEPVGKKPERPDSQLSPDAIAQTYLATHRQHRSAWSFEVELRPWVETF
;
A
#
# COMPACT_ATOMS: atom_id res chain seq x y z
N MET A 1 -0.19 -21.66 17.05
CA MET A 1 0.65 -21.09 15.96
C MET A 1 0.94 -19.65 16.30
N ALA A 2 2.13 -19.11 16.01
CA ALA A 2 2.41 -17.68 16.21
C ALA A 2 1.50 -16.87 15.29
N SER A 3 0.97 -15.73 15.80
CA SER A 3 0.17 -14.83 14.98
C SER A 3 1.01 -14.27 13.84
N GLU A 4 0.46 -14.25 12.64
CA GLU A 4 1.10 -13.73 11.44
C GLU A 4 1.16 -12.20 11.47
N VAL A 5 2.20 -11.63 10.87
CA VAL A 5 2.40 -10.17 10.83
C VAL A 5 1.97 -9.61 9.49
N ALA A 6 1.25 -8.48 9.54
CA ALA A 6 0.96 -7.63 8.39
C ALA A 6 1.63 -6.26 8.59
N VAL A 7 2.45 -5.82 7.63
CA VAL A 7 3.07 -4.49 7.59
C VAL A 7 2.28 -3.60 6.63
N ILE A 8 1.90 -2.40 7.09
CA ILE A 8 1.25 -1.36 6.26
C ILE A 8 2.16 -0.14 6.20
N ALA A 9 2.88 0.03 5.11
CA ALA A 9 3.77 1.17 4.87
C ALA A 9 3.00 2.33 4.22
N GLY A 10 3.02 3.49 4.89
CA GLY A 10 2.21 4.65 4.53
C GLY A 10 0.88 4.67 5.27
N ALA A 11 0.94 4.46 6.59
CA ALA A 11 -0.24 4.45 7.44
C ALA A 11 -0.85 5.85 7.64
N GLY A 12 -2.18 5.89 7.62
CA GLY A 12 -2.99 7.09 7.81
C GLY A 12 -4.43 6.73 8.14
N ALA A 13 -5.26 7.75 8.34
CA ALA A 13 -6.64 7.59 8.82
C ALA A 13 -7.64 7.01 7.79
N GLY A 14 -7.27 6.96 6.49
CA GLY A 14 -8.14 6.42 5.42
C GLY A 14 -7.97 4.92 5.23
N LEU A 15 -7.69 4.49 4.00
CA LEU A 15 -7.55 3.07 3.62
C LEU A 15 -6.65 2.26 4.56
N SER A 16 -5.51 2.82 4.99
CA SER A 16 -4.62 2.11 5.92
C SER A 16 -5.27 1.82 7.28
N ALA A 17 -6.15 2.69 7.76
CA ALA A 17 -6.88 2.46 9.02
C ALA A 17 -7.92 1.33 8.85
N SER A 18 -8.66 1.31 7.74
CA SER A 18 -9.59 0.22 7.42
C SER A 18 -8.87 -1.13 7.26
N LEU A 19 -7.71 -1.13 6.59
CA LEU A 19 -6.85 -2.31 6.51
C LEU A 19 -6.39 -2.78 7.89
N ALA A 20 -5.92 -1.86 8.74
CA ALA A 20 -5.44 -2.20 10.08
C ALA A 20 -6.54 -2.85 10.93
N ARG A 21 -7.75 -2.27 10.95
CA ARG A 21 -8.91 -2.82 11.67
C ARG A 21 -9.28 -4.21 11.16
N LEU A 22 -9.41 -4.34 9.85
CA LEU A 22 -9.77 -5.60 9.23
C LEU A 22 -8.74 -6.68 9.53
N LEU A 23 -7.46 -6.41 9.28
CA LEU A 23 -6.39 -7.39 9.48
C LEU A 23 -6.24 -7.79 10.95
N THR A 24 -6.39 -6.84 11.89
CA THR A 24 -6.42 -7.16 13.32
C THR A 24 -7.59 -8.08 13.67
N LYS A 25 -8.79 -7.79 13.15
CA LYS A 25 -9.98 -8.64 13.34
C LYS A 25 -9.77 -10.06 12.78
N GLU A 26 -8.98 -10.19 11.72
CA GLU A 26 -8.64 -11.46 11.08
C GLU A 26 -7.43 -12.18 11.73
N GLY A 27 -6.94 -11.67 12.86
CA GLY A 27 -5.92 -12.30 13.69
C GLY A 27 -4.46 -11.96 13.35
N PHE A 28 -4.23 -11.00 12.45
CA PHE A 28 -2.88 -10.52 12.19
C PHE A 28 -2.38 -9.60 13.31
N ARG A 29 -1.09 -9.65 13.61
CA ARG A 29 -0.39 -8.57 14.29
C ARG A 29 -0.04 -7.50 13.26
N VAL A 30 -0.60 -6.30 13.42
CA VAL A 30 -0.44 -5.23 12.45
C VAL A 30 0.70 -4.30 12.87
N VAL A 31 1.59 -3.99 11.93
CA VAL A 31 2.65 -2.98 12.08
C VAL A 31 2.38 -1.85 11.10
N LEU A 32 2.25 -0.64 11.64
CA LEU A 32 1.91 0.58 10.92
C LEU A 32 3.12 1.47 10.76
N ALA A 33 3.49 1.83 9.55
CA ALA A 33 4.62 2.70 9.27
C ALA A 33 4.16 4.07 8.78
N ALA A 34 4.58 5.13 9.46
CA ALA A 34 4.32 6.52 9.09
C ALA A 34 5.43 7.43 9.63
N ARG A 35 5.67 8.57 8.95
CA ARG A 35 6.63 9.60 9.41
C ARG A 35 6.21 10.28 10.72
N ASN A 36 4.93 10.31 11.03
CA ASN A 36 4.39 10.86 12.26
C ASN A 36 3.41 9.86 12.88
N THR A 37 3.90 9.08 13.83
CA THR A 37 3.13 8.04 14.53
C THR A 37 2.13 8.60 15.51
N ALA A 38 2.28 9.83 16.00
CA ALA A 38 1.30 10.45 16.91
C ALA A 38 -0.10 10.55 16.28
N LYS A 39 -0.18 10.71 14.95
CA LYS A 39 -1.45 10.71 14.21
C LYS A 39 -2.15 9.34 14.17
N LEU A 40 -1.48 8.28 14.58
CA LEU A 40 -1.99 6.91 14.61
C LEU A 40 -2.41 6.47 16.04
N ALA A 41 -2.27 7.32 17.06
CA ALA A 41 -2.49 6.95 18.45
C ALA A 41 -3.86 6.30 18.70
N SER A 42 -4.94 6.90 18.20
CA SER A 42 -6.29 6.33 18.32
C SER A 42 -6.43 4.98 17.60
N LEU A 43 -5.82 4.83 16.42
CA LEU A 43 -5.84 3.57 15.68
C LEU A 43 -5.03 2.49 16.40
N VAL A 44 -3.91 2.85 16.99
CA VAL A 44 -3.08 1.95 17.82
C VAL A 44 -3.85 1.49 19.06
N GLU A 45 -4.50 2.40 19.76
CA GLU A 45 -5.36 2.09 20.92
C GLU A 45 -6.50 1.12 20.54
N GLU A 46 -7.15 1.38 19.40
CA GLU A 46 -8.26 0.57 18.90
C GLU A 46 -7.83 -0.84 18.48
N THR A 47 -6.69 -0.96 17.81
CA THR A 47 -6.28 -2.22 17.13
C THR A 47 -5.18 -2.99 17.85
N GLY A 48 -4.49 -2.38 18.80
CA GLY A 48 -3.26 -2.95 19.36
C GLY A 48 -2.10 -3.02 18.38
N ALA A 49 -2.18 -2.32 17.24
CA ALA A 49 -1.12 -2.32 16.24
C ALA A 49 0.15 -1.63 16.75
N LEU A 50 1.31 -2.08 16.29
CA LEU A 50 2.59 -1.41 16.55
C LEU A 50 2.79 -0.28 15.53
N ALA A 51 2.90 0.97 16.00
CA ALA A 51 3.31 2.08 15.14
C ALA A 51 4.81 2.26 15.15
N VAL A 52 5.43 2.34 13.96
CA VAL A 52 6.86 2.56 13.77
C VAL A 52 7.07 3.83 12.95
N GLU A 53 7.85 4.77 13.47
CA GLU A 53 8.23 5.96 12.71
C GLU A 53 9.09 5.53 11.54
N THR A 54 8.66 5.88 10.31
CA THR A 54 9.31 5.39 9.10
C THR A 54 9.22 6.42 7.98
N ASP A 55 10.36 6.78 7.43
CA ASP A 55 10.46 7.39 6.11
C ASP A 55 10.69 6.28 5.08
N VAL A 56 9.69 6.04 4.24
CA VAL A 56 9.78 4.99 3.21
C VAL A 56 10.83 5.31 2.12
N ALA A 57 11.29 6.56 2.02
CA ALA A 57 12.35 6.97 1.09
C ALA A 57 13.76 6.71 1.64
N ASP A 58 13.88 6.35 2.93
CA ASP A 58 15.16 6.04 3.58
C ASP A 58 15.34 4.51 3.76
N PRO A 59 16.40 3.92 3.17
CA PRO A 59 16.69 2.49 3.29
C PRO A 59 16.87 2.01 4.73
N ALA A 60 17.53 2.81 5.59
CA ALA A 60 17.77 2.43 6.99
C ALA A 60 16.48 2.45 7.81
N SER A 61 15.62 3.47 7.57
CA SER A 61 14.31 3.57 8.21
C SER A 61 13.41 2.40 7.84
N VAL A 62 13.41 2.00 6.55
CA VAL A 62 12.62 0.83 6.10
C VAL A 62 13.20 -0.47 6.66
N ALA A 63 14.52 -0.63 6.75
CA ALA A 63 15.13 -1.80 7.40
C ALA A 63 14.69 -1.93 8.86
N SER A 64 14.76 -0.82 9.63
CA SER A 64 14.34 -0.78 11.04
C SER A 64 12.83 -1.09 11.22
N LEU A 65 11.97 -0.67 10.28
CA LEU A 65 10.56 -1.04 10.27
C LEU A 65 10.39 -2.57 10.24
N PHE A 66 11.09 -3.22 9.33
CA PHE A 66 10.94 -4.67 9.18
C PHE A 66 11.63 -5.46 10.30
N GLU A 67 12.68 -4.94 10.91
CA GLU A 67 13.26 -5.50 12.15
C GLU A 67 12.29 -5.42 13.34
N ALA A 68 11.54 -4.31 13.43
CA ALA A 68 10.47 -4.18 14.43
C ALA A 68 9.31 -5.15 14.15
N ALA A 69 8.97 -5.37 12.88
CA ALA A 69 7.97 -6.35 12.47
C ALA A 69 8.39 -7.79 12.79
N ASP A 70 9.65 -8.15 12.57
CA ASP A 70 10.19 -9.48 12.87
C ASP A 70 10.04 -9.86 14.36
N LYS A 71 10.10 -8.86 15.27
CA LYS A 71 9.87 -9.07 16.71
C LYS A 71 8.40 -9.36 17.05
N GLN A 72 7.47 -9.06 16.14
CA GLN A 72 6.04 -9.34 16.33
C GLN A 72 5.67 -10.74 15.86
N GLY A 73 6.41 -11.33 14.95
CA GLY A 73 6.17 -12.67 14.40
C GLY A 73 6.54 -12.81 12.91
N PRO A 74 6.19 -13.92 12.28
CA PRO A 74 6.50 -14.15 10.88
C PRO A 74 5.68 -13.25 9.97
N LEU A 75 6.34 -12.53 9.06
CA LEU A 75 5.67 -11.71 8.05
C LEU A 75 4.84 -12.60 7.13
N ALA A 76 3.58 -12.23 6.90
CA ALA A 76 2.68 -12.87 5.94
C ALA A 76 2.19 -11.91 4.85
N LEU A 77 2.06 -10.62 5.19
CA LEU A 77 1.52 -9.61 4.30
C LEU A 77 2.29 -8.30 4.43
N ALA A 78 2.69 -7.72 3.31
CA ALA A 78 3.17 -6.36 3.24
C ALA A 78 2.29 -5.54 2.29
N VAL A 79 1.77 -4.41 2.76
CA VAL A 79 0.99 -3.46 1.96
C VAL A 79 1.78 -2.17 1.84
N PHE A 80 2.08 -1.76 0.62
CA PHE A 80 2.65 -0.45 0.34
C PHE A 80 1.56 0.53 -0.10
N ASN A 81 1.22 1.47 0.78
CA ASN A 81 0.17 2.48 0.58
C ASN A 81 0.71 3.92 0.65
N ALA A 82 2.03 4.11 0.82
CA ALA A 82 2.63 5.43 0.79
C ALA A 82 2.54 6.05 -0.62
N SER A 83 2.33 7.35 -0.66
CA SER A 83 2.22 8.08 -1.92
C SER A 83 2.86 9.46 -1.79
N GLY A 84 3.80 9.76 -2.67
CA GLY A 84 4.21 11.12 -2.99
C GLY A 84 3.32 11.67 -4.11
N ARG A 85 2.87 12.91 -3.98
CA ARG A 85 2.00 13.54 -4.97
C ARG A 85 2.31 15.02 -5.12
N THR A 86 2.64 15.42 -6.34
CA THR A 86 2.64 16.83 -6.74
C THR A 86 1.86 17.00 -8.03
N ARG A 87 1.23 18.15 -8.21
CA ARG A 87 0.45 18.52 -9.38
C ARG A 87 0.81 19.93 -9.83
N GLY A 88 0.67 20.19 -11.10
CA GLY A 88 0.88 21.50 -11.73
C GLY A 88 1.16 21.39 -13.21
N PRO A 89 1.06 22.50 -13.95
CA PRO A 89 1.48 22.57 -15.34
C PRO A 89 2.93 22.11 -15.49
N ILE A 90 3.25 21.37 -16.56
CA ILE A 90 4.58 20.79 -16.74
C ILE A 90 5.71 21.82 -16.75
N ALA A 91 5.44 23.03 -17.21
CA ALA A 91 6.42 24.12 -17.26
C ALA A 91 6.66 24.79 -15.88
N GLU A 92 5.80 24.53 -14.88
CA GLU A 92 5.79 25.26 -13.61
C GLU A 92 5.97 24.33 -12.39
N VAL A 93 5.72 23.02 -12.56
CA VAL A 93 5.79 22.07 -11.45
C VAL A 93 7.23 22.03 -10.88
N ASP A 94 7.33 22.13 -9.56
CA ASP A 94 8.59 22.12 -8.85
C ASP A 94 9.35 20.79 -9.03
N PRO A 95 10.57 20.80 -9.59
CA PRO A 95 11.38 19.59 -9.80
C PRO A 95 11.70 18.82 -8.50
N ASP A 96 11.92 19.54 -7.39
CA ASP A 96 12.21 18.88 -6.11
C ASP A 96 10.98 18.20 -5.54
N ALA A 97 9.79 18.77 -5.71
CA ALA A 97 8.53 18.10 -5.35
C ALA A 97 8.29 16.84 -6.20
N VAL A 98 8.63 16.86 -7.50
CA VAL A 98 8.58 15.67 -8.37
C VAL A 98 9.56 14.62 -7.92
N LYS A 99 10.82 15.00 -7.60
CA LYS A 99 11.83 14.10 -7.06
C LYS A 99 11.38 13.45 -5.77
N GLN A 100 10.82 14.21 -4.83
CA GLN A 100 10.27 13.67 -3.58
C GLN A 100 9.10 12.71 -3.84
N ALA A 101 8.21 13.01 -4.79
CA ALA A 101 7.13 12.12 -5.17
C ALA A 101 7.65 10.76 -5.70
N LEU A 102 8.72 10.78 -6.50
CA LEU A 102 9.38 9.56 -6.99
C LEU A 102 10.05 8.77 -5.87
N LEU A 103 10.76 9.45 -4.97
CA LEU A 103 11.41 8.80 -3.82
C LEU A 103 10.40 8.13 -2.90
N VAL A 104 9.29 8.78 -2.59
CA VAL A 104 8.26 8.20 -1.73
C VAL A 104 7.46 7.13 -2.47
N GLY A 105 7.01 7.40 -3.72
CA GLY A 105 6.01 6.58 -4.40
C GLY A 105 6.59 5.35 -5.11
N ALA A 106 7.75 5.48 -5.79
CA ALA A 106 8.36 4.40 -6.55
C ALA A 106 9.53 3.75 -5.78
N TYR A 107 10.50 4.55 -5.37
CA TYR A 107 11.68 4.04 -4.68
C TYR A 107 11.32 3.48 -3.28
N GLY A 108 10.45 4.15 -2.53
CA GLY A 108 9.93 3.61 -1.27
C GLY A 108 9.18 2.30 -1.46
N GLY A 109 8.42 2.17 -2.58
CA GLY A 109 7.80 0.89 -2.96
C GLY A 109 8.83 -0.22 -3.19
N PHE A 110 9.95 0.10 -3.84
CA PHE A 110 11.07 -0.82 -4.03
C PHE A 110 11.69 -1.25 -2.69
N LEU A 111 11.98 -0.31 -1.80
CA LEU A 111 12.60 -0.61 -0.49
C LEU A 111 11.70 -1.51 0.36
N VAL A 112 10.42 -1.17 0.48
CA VAL A 112 9.44 -1.97 1.23
C VAL A 112 9.24 -3.35 0.57
N GLY A 113 9.09 -3.39 -0.75
CA GLY A 113 8.96 -4.62 -1.51
C GLY A 113 10.16 -5.54 -1.36
N GLN A 114 11.39 -5.00 -1.38
CA GLN A 114 12.63 -5.77 -1.22
C GLN A 114 12.73 -6.37 0.19
N GLN A 115 12.45 -5.59 1.25
CA GLN A 115 12.48 -6.09 2.63
C GLN A 115 11.42 -7.16 2.87
N ALA A 116 10.22 -6.97 2.32
CA ALA A 116 9.17 -7.96 2.37
C ALA A 116 9.56 -9.24 1.62
N ALA A 117 10.08 -9.11 0.40
CA ALA A 117 10.48 -10.26 -0.43
C ALA A 117 11.53 -11.13 0.27
N ARG A 118 12.55 -10.55 0.91
CA ARG A 118 13.57 -11.30 1.67
C ARG A 118 12.94 -12.21 2.72
N ARG A 119 11.97 -11.70 3.49
CA ARG A 119 11.31 -12.44 4.58
C ARG A 119 10.34 -13.49 4.05
N LEU A 120 9.56 -13.12 3.06
CA LEU A 120 8.57 -14.02 2.46
C LEU A 120 9.24 -15.18 1.69
N LEU A 121 10.36 -14.93 1.03
CA LEU A 121 11.17 -15.98 0.40
C LEU A 121 11.73 -16.96 1.43
N ALA A 122 12.24 -16.46 2.57
CA ALA A 122 12.70 -17.30 3.66
C ALA A 122 11.57 -18.12 4.30
N ARG A 123 10.36 -17.55 4.34
CA ARG A 123 9.15 -18.23 4.81
C ARG A 123 8.57 -19.21 3.79
N GLY A 124 8.73 -18.97 2.49
CA GLY A 124 8.18 -19.76 1.38
C GLY A 124 6.73 -19.45 1.01
N SER A 125 6.11 -18.38 1.58
CA SER A 125 4.75 -17.95 1.27
C SER A 125 4.47 -16.54 1.77
N GLY A 126 3.43 -15.89 1.21
CA GLY A 126 2.90 -14.61 1.64
C GLY A 126 2.59 -13.66 0.48
N SER A 127 2.25 -12.41 0.79
CA SER A 127 1.83 -11.45 -0.22
C SER A 127 2.48 -10.09 -0.07
N ILE A 128 2.72 -9.43 -1.21
CA ILE A 128 3.15 -8.03 -1.30
C ILE A 128 2.14 -7.29 -2.17
N LEU A 129 1.43 -6.33 -1.58
CA LEU A 129 0.34 -5.61 -2.22
C LEU A 129 0.69 -4.13 -2.36
N PHE A 130 0.62 -3.62 -3.59
CA PHE A 130 0.97 -2.24 -3.92
C PHE A 130 -0.28 -1.42 -4.25
N THR A 131 -0.47 -0.30 -3.57
CA THR A 131 -1.56 0.65 -3.84
C THR A 131 -1.19 1.58 -4.99
N GLY A 132 -1.75 1.29 -6.14
CA GLY A 132 -1.71 2.14 -7.33
C GLY A 132 -2.82 3.18 -7.35
N ALA A 133 -3.11 3.68 -8.53
CA ALA A 133 -4.18 4.62 -8.84
C ALA A 133 -4.48 4.57 -10.34
N SER A 134 -5.53 5.25 -10.84
CA SER A 134 -5.70 5.53 -12.27
C SER A 134 -4.42 6.11 -12.91
N ALA A 135 -3.67 6.91 -12.14
CA ALA A 135 -2.37 7.44 -12.54
C ALA A 135 -1.26 6.38 -12.71
N SER A 136 -1.52 5.10 -12.42
CA SER A 136 -0.62 3.98 -12.76
C SER A 136 -0.76 3.51 -14.21
N ILE A 137 -1.87 3.88 -14.87
CA ILE A 137 -2.21 3.43 -16.24
C ILE A 137 -2.55 4.58 -17.18
N LYS A 138 -2.83 5.78 -16.65
CA LYS A 138 -3.18 6.96 -17.43
C LYS A 138 -2.38 8.18 -16.94
N GLY A 139 -1.83 8.97 -17.85
CA GLY A 139 -1.29 10.30 -17.56
C GLY A 139 -2.36 11.36 -17.79
N PHE A 140 -2.63 12.20 -16.77
CA PHE A 140 -3.58 13.31 -16.89
C PHE A 140 -2.84 14.64 -17.01
N PRO A 141 -3.42 15.67 -17.63
CA PRO A 141 -2.86 17.02 -17.63
C PRO A 141 -2.55 17.48 -16.19
N GLY A 142 -1.39 18.09 -15.97
CA GLY A 142 -0.97 18.59 -14.66
C GLY A 142 -0.65 17.51 -13.61
N SER A 143 -0.56 16.24 -13.98
CA SER A 143 -0.32 15.16 -13.04
C SER A 143 1.00 14.40 -13.24
N ALA A 144 1.97 14.97 -13.96
CA ALA A 144 3.26 14.32 -14.23
C ALA A 144 3.95 13.82 -12.94
N GLY A 145 4.01 14.68 -11.90
CA GLY A 145 4.63 14.32 -10.62
C GLY A 145 3.83 13.31 -9.77
N PHE A 146 2.63 12.91 -10.20
CA PHE A 146 1.88 11.80 -9.60
C PHE A 146 1.89 10.55 -10.49
N ALA A 147 1.82 10.73 -11.81
CA ALA A 147 1.84 9.62 -12.76
C ALA A 147 3.19 8.90 -12.76
N MET A 148 4.31 9.64 -12.80
CA MET A 148 5.65 9.04 -12.83
C MET A 148 5.88 8.03 -11.70
N PRO A 149 5.69 8.36 -10.41
CA PRO A 149 5.87 7.38 -9.34
C PRO A 149 4.85 6.22 -9.40
N LYS A 150 3.62 6.45 -9.86
CA LYS A 150 2.59 5.40 -9.95
C LYS A 150 2.85 4.42 -11.09
N PHE A 151 3.30 4.88 -12.27
CA PHE A 151 3.79 4.01 -13.33
C PHE A 151 5.05 3.24 -12.89
N GLY A 152 5.99 3.92 -12.22
CA GLY A 152 7.18 3.26 -11.67
C GLY A 152 6.83 2.15 -10.68
N LEU A 153 5.88 2.40 -9.78
CA LEU A 153 5.39 1.41 -8.82
C LEU A 153 4.72 0.22 -9.52
N ARG A 154 3.94 0.46 -10.59
CA ARG A 154 3.34 -0.61 -11.41
C ARG A 154 4.40 -1.45 -12.11
N GLY A 155 5.42 -0.81 -12.69
CA GLY A 155 6.55 -1.51 -13.33
C GLY A 155 7.32 -2.39 -12.34
N LEU A 156 7.57 -1.88 -11.13
CA LEU A 156 8.17 -2.64 -10.03
C LEU A 156 7.30 -3.86 -9.68
N ALA A 157 6.00 -3.67 -9.45
CA ALA A 157 5.07 -4.75 -9.11
C ALA A 157 5.04 -5.84 -10.18
N GLN A 158 5.05 -5.46 -11.47
CA GLN A 158 5.12 -6.40 -12.59
C GLN A 158 6.40 -7.24 -12.59
N SER A 159 7.55 -6.62 -12.34
CA SER A 159 8.84 -7.31 -12.26
C SER A 159 8.85 -8.30 -11.10
N MET A 160 8.44 -7.82 -9.91
CA MET A 160 8.38 -8.65 -8.71
C MET A 160 7.39 -9.82 -8.85
N ALA A 161 6.24 -9.62 -9.46
CA ALA A 161 5.26 -10.69 -9.69
C ALA A 161 5.86 -11.82 -10.54
N ARG A 162 6.52 -11.48 -11.66
CA ARG A 162 7.16 -12.47 -12.53
C ARG A 162 8.26 -13.25 -11.83
N GLU A 163 9.02 -12.60 -10.95
CA GLU A 163 10.10 -13.23 -10.20
C GLU A 163 9.59 -14.10 -9.04
N LEU A 164 8.55 -13.65 -8.34
CA LEU A 164 8.15 -14.18 -7.04
C LEU A 164 6.97 -15.16 -7.09
N PHE A 165 6.10 -15.10 -8.11
CA PHE A 165 5.01 -16.08 -8.29
C PHE A 165 5.50 -17.52 -8.34
N PRO A 166 6.57 -17.86 -9.12
CA PRO A 166 7.11 -19.22 -9.12
C PRO A 166 7.60 -19.68 -7.74
N LYS A 167 8.00 -18.72 -6.89
CA LYS A 167 8.51 -18.95 -5.54
C LYS A 167 7.43 -18.89 -4.45
N ASN A 168 6.15 -18.97 -4.85
CA ASN A 168 4.98 -18.98 -3.96
C ASN A 168 4.78 -17.68 -3.16
N ILE A 169 5.18 -16.54 -3.70
CA ILE A 169 4.91 -15.21 -3.13
C ILE A 169 3.95 -14.47 -4.06
N HIS A 170 2.79 -14.08 -3.53
CA HIS A 170 1.78 -13.36 -4.29
C HIS A 170 2.10 -11.87 -4.31
N VAL A 171 2.24 -11.29 -5.48
CA VAL A 171 2.45 -9.84 -5.68
C VAL A 171 1.27 -9.29 -6.47
N ALA A 172 0.56 -8.29 -5.92
CA ALA A 172 -0.54 -7.65 -6.63
C ALA A 172 -0.45 -6.12 -6.59
N HIS A 173 -0.96 -5.50 -7.64
CA HIS A 173 -1.04 -4.05 -7.83
C HIS A 173 -2.52 -3.65 -7.91
N PHE A 174 -2.93 -2.70 -7.06
CA PHE A 174 -4.31 -2.21 -7.00
C PHE A 174 -4.45 -0.88 -7.72
N ILE A 175 -5.27 -0.81 -8.74
CA ILE A 175 -5.63 0.43 -9.43
C ILE A 175 -6.85 1.01 -8.71
N ILE A 176 -6.62 2.00 -7.86
CA ILE A 176 -7.69 2.76 -7.22
C ILE A 176 -8.13 3.85 -8.19
N ASP A 177 -9.21 3.61 -8.91
CA ASP A 177 -9.72 4.49 -9.94
C ASP A 177 -10.98 5.20 -9.46
N GLY A 178 -10.77 6.30 -8.77
CA GLY A 178 -11.78 7.15 -8.17
C GLY A 178 -11.32 7.74 -6.84
N GLN A 179 -12.18 8.58 -6.28
CA GLN A 179 -11.93 9.20 -4.98
C GLN A 179 -12.30 8.22 -3.86
N ILE A 180 -11.38 8.02 -2.92
CA ILE A 180 -11.69 7.30 -1.68
C ILE A 180 -12.46 8.24 -0.75
N GLU A 181 -13.49 7.75 -0.07
CA GLU A 181 -14.26 8.49 0.92
C GLU A 181 -13.34 9.16 1.95
N PRO A 182 -13.46 10.49 2.14
CA PRO A 182 -12.71 11.19 3.18
C PRO A 182 -13.19 10.76 4.57
N VAL A 183 -12.26 10.70 5.52
CA VAL A 183 -12.57 10.33 6.91
C VAL A 183 -13.63 11.29 7.50
N GLY A 184 -14.70 10.72 8.05
CA GLY A 184 -15.78 11.46 8.70
C GLY A 184 -16.74 12.20 7.74
N LYS A 185 -16.62 11.98 6.42
CA LYS A 185 -17.53 12.54 5.43
C LYS A 185 -18.14 11.42 4.59
N LYS A 186 -19.46 11.49 4.40
CA LYS A 186 -20.14 10.60 3.44
C LYS A 186 -20.29 11.32 2.11
N PRO A 187 -20.26 10.60 0.98
CA PRO A 187 -20.53 11.18 -0.33
C PRO A 187 -21.99 11.66 -0.40
N GLU A 188 -22.24 12.71 -1.19
CA GLU A 188 -23.60 13.25 -1.43
C GLU A 188 -24.52 12.21 -2.08
N ARG A 189 -23.97 11.41 -2.98
CA ARG A 189 -24.65 10.27 -3.60
C ARG A 189 -24.12 8.97 -3.00
N PRO A 190 -24.98 8.05 -2.53
CA PRO A 190 -24.55 6.78 -1.97
C PRO A 190 -23.61 6.04 -2.93
N ASP A 191 -22.51 5.51 -2.38
CA ASP A 191 -21.52 4.68 -3.08
C ASP A 191 -20.85 5.34 -4.32
N SER A 192 -20.91 6.69 -4.40
CA SER A 192 -20.27 7.44 -5.48
C SER A 192 -18.77 7.69 -5.25
N GLN A 193 -18.25 7.27 -4.10
CA GLN A 193 -16.84 7.26 -3.76
C GLN A 193 -16.46 5.86 -3.26
N LEU A 194 -15.18 5.53 -3.37
CA LEU A 194 -14.67 4.23 -2.91
C LEU A 194 -14.67 4.18 -1.37
N SER A 195 -15.43 3.25 -0.79
CA SER A 195 -15.37 2.96 0.64
C SER A 195 -14.01 2.35 1.01
N PRO A 196 -13.29 2.93 2.00
CA PRO A 196 -12.03 2.37 2.47
C PRO A 196 -12.18 0.93 2.98
N ASP A 197 -13.33 0.60 3.58
CA ASP A 197 -13.61 -0.74 4.12
C ASP A 197 -13.84 -1.74 2.98
N ALA A 198 -14.55 -1.36 1.92
CA ALA A 198 -14.76 -2.21 0.74
C ALA A 198 -13.43 -2.48 0.02
N ILE A 199 -12.57 -1.46 -0.09
CA ILE A 199 -11.21 -1.64 -0.62
C ILE A 199 -10.44 -2.63 0.27
N ALA A 200 -10.43 -2.45 1.59
CA ALA A 200 -9.71 -3.31 2.52
C ALA A 200 -10.16 -4.78 2.42
N GLN A 201 -11.45 -5.05 2.23
CA GLN A 201 -11.97 -6.41 1.98
C GLN A 201 -11.37 -7.01 0.71
N THR A 202 -11.23 -6.23 -0.36
CA THR A 202 -10.61 -6.70 -1.60
C THR A 202 -9.12 -7.03 -1.42
N TYR A 203 -8.39 -6.24 -0.62
CA TYR A 203 -6.99 -6.54 -0.28
C TYR A 203 -6.86 -7.87 0.47
N LEU A 204 -7.71 -8.09 1.47
CA LEU A 204 -7.71 -9.34 2.23
C LEU A 204 -8.10 -10.53 1.35
N ALA A 205 -9.14 -10.38 0.52
CA ALA A 205 -9.56 -11.41 -0.43
C ALA A 205 -8.42 -11.76 -1.41
N THR A 206 -7.71 -10.75 -1.93
CA THR A 206 -6.54 -10.96 -2.80
C THR A 206 -5.41 -11.70 -2.08
N HIS A 207 -5.09 -11.31 -0.84
CA HIS A 207 -4.09 -12.02 -0.04
C HIS A 207 -4.45 -13.50 0.15
N ARG A 208 -5.74 -13.83 0.27
CA ARG A 208 -6.27 -15.19 0.50
C ARG A 208 -6.54 -15.99 -0.78
N GLN A 209 -6.28 -15.43 -1.96
CA GLN A 209 -6.50 -16.15 -3.21
C GLN A 209 -5.69 -17.45 -3.27
N HIS A 210 -6.34 -18.49 -3.79
CA HIS A 210 -5.65 -19.73 -4.08
C HIS A 210 -4.59 -19.52 -5.16
N ARG A 211 -3.42 -20.13 -5.01
CA ARG A 211 -2.26 -19.94 -5.91
C ARG A 211 -2.56 -20.20 -7.39
N SER A 212 -3.49 -21.09 -7.71
CA SER A 212 -3.88 -21.37 -9.10
C SER A 212 -4.69 -20.24 -9.78
N ALA A 213 -5.10 -19.22 -9.01
CA ALA A 213 -5.96 -18.14 -9.49
C ALA A 213 -5.55 -16.77 -8.89
N TRP A 214 -4.25 -16.51 -8.78
CA TRP A 214 -3.75 -15.25 -8.30
C TRP A 214 -4.00 -14.10 -9.29
N SER A 215 -4.61 -13.04 -8.83
CA SER A 215 -4.72 -11.77 -9.57
C SER A 215 -3.42 -10.98 -9.43
N PHE A 216 -2.87 -10.51 -10.56
CA PHE A 216 -1.75 -9.58 -10.51
C PHE A 216 -2.25 -8.13 -10.38
N GLU A 217 -3.28 -7.77 -11.14
CA GLU A 217 -3.81 -6.41 -11.17
C GLU A 217 -5.29 -6.43 -10.82
N VAL A 218 -5.68 -5.57 -9.87
CA VAL A 218 -7.06 -5.43 -9.37
C VAL A 218 -7.47 -3.97 -9.50
N GLU A 219 -8.46 -3.69 -10.34
CA GLU A 219 -9.00 -2.36 -10.53
C GLU A 219 -10.28 -2.19 -9.71
N LEU A 220 -10.33 -1.11 -8.93
CA LEU A 220 -11.47 -0.75 -8.09
C LEU A 220 -11.93 0.66 -8.44
N ARG A 221 -13.23 0.80 -8.72
CA ARG A 221 -13.85 2.10 -9.00
C ARG A 221 -15.27 2.16 -8.46
N PRO A 222 -15.77 3.34 -8.08
CA PRO A 222 -17.18 3.49 -7.75
C PRO A 222 -18.03 3.43 -9.04
N TRP A 223 -19.29 3.07 -8.91
CA TRP A 223 -20.20 2.87 -10.05
C TRP A 223 -20.41 4.13 -10.93
N VAL A 224 -20.10 5.29 -10.41
CA VAL A 224 -20.24 6.59 -11.12
C VAL A 224 -19.02 6.94 -11.97
N GLU A 225 -17.89 6.27 -11.78
CA GLU A 225 -16.66 6.55 -12.53
C GLU A 225 -16.78 6.03 -13.96
N THR A 226 -16.36 6.86 -14.92
CA THR A 226 -16.42 6.51 -16.34
C THR A 226 -15.10 5.90 -16.81
N PHE A 227 -15.22 5.03 -17.82
CA PHE A 227 -14.06 4.36 -18.44
C PHE A 227 -13.31 5.28 -19.38
#